data_78066a882821a4802c48c5eb35b33a64
#
_entry.id   78066a882821a4802c48c5eb35b33a64
#
_cell.length_a   1.000
_cell.length_b   1.000
_cell.length_c   1.000
_cell.angle_alpha   90.00
_cell.angle_beta   90.00
_cell.angle_gamma   90.00
#
_symmetry.space_group_name_H-M   'P 1'
#
loop_
_entity.id
_entity.type
_entity.pdbx_description
1 polymer ?
#
loop_
_entity_poly.entity_id
_entity_poly.type
_entity_poly.pdbx_seq_one_letter_code
_entity_poly.pdbx_strand_id
1 'polypeptide(L)'
;MKKSKITIYLFLFIGLFIFSSFNTRENHLTTKEMIFKMVKTIDDVERLKYSLKITERGKKGFNHYESSVKLNRKPRKIYLYIKGIELLWVSGWNHNKAYVKPNSFPYINLSLDPLGSLMRQDQHHTINEMGFDYFGSIVEYIALKVGDKFDQYFKYVGEERYNNRPCYKITINNKDYGYDNYTVGEYESITTIARKLHISEYKILEVNPKLNDYFDILKKGQVLKVPNAYAKDVVLYVDQLYFLPIGVIVNDDKGLYEQYDYHFLQVNPKIDDAEFTKTYKDYHF
;
A
#
# COMPACT_ATOMS: atom_id res chain seq x y z
N MET A 1 90.39 -32.15 -20.19
CA MET A 1 89.17 -31.39 -20.39
C MET A 1 88.01 -32.15 -19.70
N LYS A 2 87.59 -31.70 -18.48
CA LYS A 2 86.49 -32.33 -17.73
C LYS A 2 85.20 -31.53 -18.00
N LYS A 3 84.21 -32.17 -18.60
CA LYS A 3 82.87 -31.61 -18.78
C LYS A 3 82.04 -31.77 -17.48
N SER A 4 81.74 -30.66 -16.87
CA SER A 4 80.84 -30.60 -15.75
C SER A 4 79.37 -30.76 -16.23
N LYS A 5 78.67 -31.76 -15.67
CA LYS A 5 77.23 -31.92 -15.87
C LYS A 5 76.50 -31.13 -14.80
N ILE A 6 75.78 -30.10 -15.22
CA ILE A 6 74.83 -29.32 -14.32
C ILE A 6 73.54 -30.10 -14.33
N THR A 7 73.14 -30.62 -13.15
CA THR A 7 71.85 -31.26 -12.94
C THR A 7 70.89 -30.17 -12.41
N ILE A 8 69.87 -29.81 -13.22
CA ILE A 8 68.82 -28.88 -12.85
C ILE A 8 67.73 -29.66 -12.10
N TYR A 9 67.58 -29.40 -10.81
CA TYR A 9 66.43 -29.89 -10.05
C TYR A 9 65.22 -28.94 -10.24
N LEU A 10 64.19 -29.42 -10.96
CA LEU A 10 62.96 -28.76 -11.15
C LEU A 10 62.11 -29.03 -9.91
N PHE A 11 61.99 -28.04 -9.00
CA PHE A 11 61.04 -28.12 -7.88
C PHE A 11 59.63 -27.81 -8.40
N LEU A 12 58.80 -28.86 -8.50
CA LEU A 12 57.38 -28.75 -8.75
C LEU A 12 56.69 -28.28 -7.45
N PHE A 13 56.37 -26.99 -7.34
CA PHE A 13 55.55 -26.44 -6.27
C PHE A 13 54.08 -26.71 -6.63
N ILE A 14 53.52 -27.83 -6.10
CA ILE A 14 52.07 -28.09 -6.15
C ILE A 14 51.42 -27.21 -5.07
N GLY A 15 50.98 -26.04 -5.46
CA GLY A 15 50.13 -25.18 -4.62
C GLY A 15 48.76 -25.81 -4.47
N LEU A 16 48.47 -26.42 -3.32
CA LEU A 16 47.11 -26.81 -2.92
C LEU A 16 46.29 -25.53 -2.69
N PHE A 17 45.55 -25.08 -3.70
CA PHE A 17 44.48 -24.10 -3.50
C PHE A 17 43.34 -24.79 -2.75
N ILE A 18 43.32 -24.67 -1.43
CA ILE A 18 42.15 -24.97 -0.61
C ILE A 18 41.13 -23.90 -0.91
N PHE A 19 40.20 -24.15 -1.84
CA PHE A 19 38.98 -23.39 -1.97
C PHE A 19 38.15 -23.68 -0.71
N SER A 20 38.37 -22.92 0.35
CA SER A 20 37.39 -22.80 1.42
C SER A 20 36.17 -22.11 0.84
N SER A 21 35.19 -22.89 0.41
CA SER A 21 33.85 -22.41 0.14
C SER A 21 33.33 -21.81 1.44
N PHE A 22 33.53 -20.52 1.63
CA PHE A 22 32.75 -19.77 2.59
C PHE A 22 31.29 -19.84 2.12
N ASN A 23 30.59 -20.87 2.61
CA ASN A 23 29.12 -20.86 2.57
C ASN A 23 28.67 -19.78 3.54
N THR A 24 28.72 -18.54 3.11
CA THR A 24 27.93 -17.50 3.73
C THR A 24 26.47 -17.93 3.55
N ARG A 25 25.89 -18.56 4.55
CA ARG A 25 24.43 -18.61 4.67
C ARG A 25 24.00 -17.15 4.64
N GLU A 26 23.59 -16.69 3.46
CA GLU A 26 22.78 -15.47 3.40
C GLU A 26 21.61 -15.72 4.36
N ASN A 27 21.57 -14.97 5.43
CA ASN A 27 20.49 -15.00 6.38
C ASN A 27 19.27 -14.43 5.66
N HIS A 28 18.61 -15.25 4.84
CA HIS A 28 17.37 -14.86 4.19
C HIS A 28 16.33 -14.64 5.29
N LEU A 29 15.76 -13.43 5.29
CA LEU A 29 14.67 -13.10 6.21
C LEU A 29 13.53 -14.11 6.01
N THR A 30 12.96 -14.58 7.09
CA THR A 30 11.73 -15.37 7.04
C THR A 30 10.59 -14.49 6.51
N THR A 31 9.52 -15.08 6.00
CA THR A 31 8.32 -14.33 5.55
C THR A 31 7.79 -13.43 6.65
N LYS A 32 7.80 -13.91 7.89
CA LYS A 32 7.35 -13.15 9.06
C LYS A 32 8.23 -11.92 9.30
N GLU A 33 9.54 -12.10 9.27
CA GLU A 33 10.50 -10.99 9.42
C GLU A 33 10.36 -9.98 8.28
N MET A 34 10.12 -10.43 7.03
CA MET A 34 9.88 -9.55 5.89
C MET A 34 8.63 -8.69 6.10
N ILE A 35 7.52 -9.27 6.55
CA ILE A 35 6.27 -8.55 6.80
C ILE A 35 6.45 -7.52 7.92
N PHE A 36 7.00 -7.90 9.07
CA PHE A 36 7.17 -6.96 10.17
C PHE A 36 8.22 -5.88 9.87
N LYS A 37 9.26 -6.20 9.11
CA LYS A 37 10.22 -5.20 8.61
C LYS A 37 9.54 -4.21 7.66
N MET A 38 8.68 -4.69 6.76
CA MET A 38 7.89 -3.82 5.87
C MET A 38 6.99 -2.88 6.69
N VAL A 39 6.23 -3.40 7.65
CA VAL A 39 5.35 -2.60 8.53
C VAL A 39 6.16 -1.56 9.30
N LYS A 40 7.27 -1.97 9.91
CA LYS A 40 8.17 -1.03 10.59
C LYS A 40 8.70 0.06 9.66
N THR A 41 9.09 -0.30 8.44
CA THR A 41 9.58 0.67 7.46
C THR A 41 8.48 1.67 7.08
N ILE A 42 7.24 1.22 6.94
CA ILE A 42 6.09 2.11 6.71
C ILE A 42 5.96 3.13 7.86
N ASP A 43 6.16 2.69 9.11
CA ASP A 43 6.09 3.58 10.28
C ASP A 43 7.22 4.61 10.32
N ASP A 44 8.39 4.28 9.79
CA ASP A 44 9.56 5.15 9.73
C ASP A 44 9.50 6.17 8.55
N VAL A 45 8.52 6.05 7.64
CA VAL A 45 8.33 7.00 6.54
C VAL A 45 7.77 8.32 7.06
N GLU A 46 8.44 9.43 6.73
CA GLU A 46 7.97 10.78 7.04
C GLU A 46 7.35 11.48 5.84
N ARG A 47 7.97 11.32 4.67
CA ARG A 47 7.58 12.00 3.43
C ARG A 47 7.65 11.07 2.24
N LEU A 48 6.76 11.32 1.28
CA LEU A 48 6.72 10.55 0.02
C LEU A 48 6.47 11.49 -1.16
N LYS A 49 7.14 11.19 -2.28
CA LYS A 49 6.72 11.63 -3.63
C LYS A 49 6.61 10.38 -4.50
N TYR A 50 5.50 10.23 -5.21
CA TYR A 50 5.27 9.08 -6.09
C TYR A 50 4.18 9.37 -7.12
N SER A 51 4.15 8.58 -8.19
CA SER A 51 2.96 8.41 -9.03
C SER A 51 2.27 7.11 -8.62
N LEU A 52 0.95 7.12 -8.62
CA LEU A 52 0.13 5.99 -8.23
C LEU A 52 -0.85 5.66 -9.35
N LYS A 53 -0.80 4.43 -9.84
CA LYS A 53 -1.85 3.86 -10.69
C LYS A 53 -2.74 3.00 -9.82
N ILE A 54 -4.03 3.24 -9.93
CA ILE A 54 -5.07 2.57 -9.14
C ILE A 54 -6.04 1.90 -10.13
N THR A 55 -6.38 0.66 -9.84
CA THR A 55 -7.50 -0.05 -10.45
C THR A 55 -8.42 -0.53 -9.35
N GLU A 56 -9.66 -0.08 -9.33
CA GLU A 56 -10.65 -0.44 -8.32
C GLU A 56 -11.93 -0.92 -8.99
N ARG A 57 -12.52 -1.99 -8.45
CA ARG A 57 -13.81 -2.49 -8.93
C ARG A 57 -14.94 -1.60 -8.44
N GLY A 58 -15.58 -0.87 -9.36
CA GLY A 58 -16.74 -0.05 -9.08
C GLY A 58 -18.07 -0.74 -9.42
N LYS A 59 -19.17 -0.04 -9.25
CA LYS A 59 -20.53 -0.53 -9.56
C LYS A 59 -20.73 -0.88 -11.03
N LYS A 60 -19.99 -0.21 -11.95
CA LYS A 60 -20.15 -0.35 -13.42
C LYS A 60 -18.96 -1.00 -14.13
N GLY A 61 -18.02 -1.57 -13.39
CA GLY A 61 -16.77 -2.13 -13.90
C GLY A 61 -15.56 -1.56 -13.16
N PHE A 62 -14.39 -1.65 -13.77
CA PHE A 62 -13.17 -1.15 -13.15
C PHE A 62 -12.97 0.34 -13.41
N ASN A 63 -12.66 1.06 -12.36
CA ASN A 63 -12.18 2.43 -12.41
C ASN A 63 -10.64 2.43 -12.47
N HIS A 64 -10.07 3.28 -13.33
CA HIS A 64 -8.63 3.43 -13.47
C HIS A 64 -8.22 4.88 -13.24
N TYR A 65 -7.30 5.06 -12.30
CA TYR A 65 -6.77 6.38 -11.94
C TYR A 65 -5.26 6.37 -12.04
N GLU A 66 -4.70 7.51 -12.43
CA GLU A 66 -3.27 7.78 -12.35
C GLU A 66 -3.08 9.16 -11.74
N SER A 67 -2.30 9.25 -10.67
CA SER A 67 -2.10 10.48 -9.91
C SER A 67 -0.64 10.67 -9.55
N SER A 68 -0.24 11.94 -9.34
CA SER A 68 1.01 12.30 -8.71
C SER A 68 0.74 12.81 -7.31
N VAL A 69 1.52 12.34 -6.35
CA VAL A 69 1.28 12.59 -4.93
C VAL A 69 2.53 13.14 -4.26
N LYS A 70 2.35 14.17 -3.44
CA LYS A 70 3.30 14.62 -2.43
C LYS A 70 2.63 14.46 -1.07
N LEU A 71 3.31 13.79 -0.16
CA LEU A 71 2.77 13.48 1.16
C LEU A 71 3.79 13.80 2.24
N ASN A 72 3.36 14.49 3.29
CA ASN A 72 4.03 14.60 4.57
C ASN A 72 3.16 13.93 5.64
N ARG A 73 3.76 13.07 6.45
CA ARG A 73 2.99 12.22 7.37
C ARG A 73 2.59 12.95 8.66
N LYS A 74 3.49 13.75 9.23
CA LYS A 74 3.28 14.45 10.52
C LYS A 74 3.82 15.88 10.48
N PRO A 75 2.97 16.94 10.53
CA PRO A 75 1.51 16.87 10.37
C PRO A 75 1.14 16.34 9.01
N ARG A 76 -0.03 15.69 8.89
CA ARG A 76 -0.42 15.09 7.61
C ARG A 76 -0.78 16.18 6.60
N LYS A 77 -0.06 16.18 5.47
CA LYS A 77 -0.26 17.11 4.36
C LYS A 77 -0.20 16.30 3.06
N ILE A 78 -1.13 16.55 2.16
CA ILE A 78 -1.23 15.82 0.89
C ILE A 78 -1.50 16.82 -0.22
N TYR A 79 -0.66 16.78 -1.25
CA TYR A 79 -0.96 17.34 -2.56
C TYR A 79 -1.13 16.20 -3.55
N LEU A 80 -2.22 16.23 -4.29
CA LEU A 80 -2.56 15.25 -5.31
C LEU A 80 -2.90 15.96 -6.61
N TYR A 81 -2.32 15.48 -7.71
CA TYR A 81 -2.70 15.85 -9.07
C TYR A 81 -3.23 14.64 -9.81
N ILE A 82 -4.43 14.74 -10.37
CA ILE A 82 -5.09 13.66 -11.12
C ILE A 82 -5.89 14.23 -12.28
N LYS A 83 -5.51 13.90 -13.53
CA LYS A 83 -6.25 14.29 -14.75
C LYS A 83 -6.63 15.78 -14.81
N GLY A 84 -5.72 16.66 -14.41
CA GLY A 84 -5.94 18.12 -14.40
C GLY A 84 -6.69 18.65 -13.16
N ILE A 85 -7.10 17.79 -12.25
CA ILE A 85 -7.63 18.19 -10.95
C ILE A 85 -6.45 18.31 -9.98
N GLU A 86 -6.39 19.41 -9.26
CA GLU A 86 -5.44 19.57 -8.15
C GLU A 86 -6.19 19.50 -6.83
N LEU A 87 -5.58 18.84 -5.86
CA LEU A 87 -6.13 18.70 -4.53
C LEU A 87 -5.04 18.95 -3.51
N LEU A 88 -5.32 19.82 -2.54
CA LEU A 88 -4.43 20.12 -1.43
C LEU A 88 -5.19 19.95 -0.12
N TRP A 89 -4.71 19.06 0.73
CA TRP A 89 -5.25 18.88 2.06
C TRP A 89 -4.15 18.93 3.11
N VAL A 90 -4.36 19.73 4.14
CA VAL A 90 -3.47 19.87 5.28
C VAL A 90 -4.30 19.70 6.54
N SER A 91 -3.92 18.72 7.37
CA SER A 91 -4.63 18.42 8.62
C SER A 91 -4.76 19.65 9.51
N GLY A 92 -5.97 19.94 9.94
CA GLY A 92 -6.31 21.09 10.76
C GLY A 92 -6.47 22.42 10.02
N TRP A 93 -6.09 22.51 8.73
CA TRP A 93 -6.29 23.72 7.95
C TRP A 93 -7.65 23.71 7.24
N ASN A 94 -8.12 24.91 6.85
CA ASN A 94 -9.36 25.08 6.08
C ASN A 94 -10.55 24.32 6.70
N HIS A 95 -10.70 24.36 8.03
CA HIS A 95 -11.70 23.57 8.76
C HIS A 95 -11.63 22.07 8.43
N ASN A 96 -10.42 21.56 8.23
CA ASN A 96 -10.09 20.18 7.83
C ASN A 96 -10.63 19.78 6.46
N LYS A 97 -11.00 20.74 5.60
CA LYS A 97 -11.44 20.52 4.22
C LYS A 97 -10.27 20.59 3.24
N ALA A 98 -10.35 19.81 2.18
CA ALA A 98 -9.41 19.88 1.07
C ALA A 98 -9.75 21.04 0.13
N TYR A 99 -8.72 21.75 -0.34
CA TYR A 99 -8.86 22.63 -1.50
C TYR A 99 -8.83 21.76 -2.75
N VAL A 100 -9.79 21.95 -3.65
CA VAL A 100 -9.89 21.20 -4.91
C VAL A 100 -10.04 22.22 -6.06
N LYS A 101 -9.10 22.15 -7.00
CA LYS A 101 -9.16 22.85 -8.27
C LYS A 101 -9.70 21.88 -9.32
N PRO A 102 -10.95 22.04 -9.79
CA PRO A 102 -11.51 21.17 -10.82
C PRO A 102 -10.89 21.47 -12.20
N ASN A 103 -10.92 20.48 -13.07
CA ASN A 103 -10.48 20.58 -14.46
C ASN A 103 -11.63 20.94 -15.44
N SER A 104 -12.80 21.30 -14.94
CA SER A 104 -13.99 21.62 -15.74
C SER A 104 -14.63 22.93 -15.29
N PHE A 105 -15.40 23.54 -16.22
CA PHE A 105 -16.20 24.75 -15.92
C PHE A 105 -17.12 24.49 -14.71
N PRO A 106 -17.23 25.45 -13.79
CA PRO A 106 -16.78 26.84 -13.87
C PRO A 106 -15.34 27.11 -13.37
N TYR A 107 -14.47 26.10 -13.20
CA TYR A 107 -13.07 26.21 -12.76
C TYR A 107 -12.89 26.91 -11.39
N ILE A 108 -13.94 26.92 -10.57
CA ILE A 108 -13.93 27.55 -9.26
C ILE A 108 -13.31 26.61 -8.25
N ASN A 109 -12.37 27.13 -7.46
CA ASN A 109 -11.79 26.37 -6.37
C ASN A 109 -12.85 26.00 -5.33
N LEU A 110 -12.90 24.72 -4.97
CA LEU A 110 -13.85 24.18 -4.01
C LEU A 110 -13.14 23.89 -2.68
N SER A 111 -13.94 23.85 -1.62
CA SER A 111 -13.50 23.45 -0.28
C SER A 111 -14.34 22.24 0.13
N LEU A 112 -13.79 21.03 -0.03
CA LEU A 112 -14.55 19.79 0.11
C LEU A 112 -14.09 19.00 1.34
N ASP A 113 -15.05 18.37 2.01
CA ASP A 113 -14.74 17.42 3.09
C ASP A 113 -14.10 16.17 2.47
N PRO A 114 -12.88 15.76 2.91
CA PRO A 114 -12.24 14.53 2.47
C PRO A 114 -13.09 13.27 2.64
N LEU A 115 -13.98 13.26 3.62
CA LEU A 115 -14.92 12.18 3.88
C LEU A 115 -16.28 12.39 3.22
N GLY A 116 -16.50 13.54 2.55
CA GLY A 116 -17.77 13.91 1.92
C GLY A 116 -18.07 13.11 0.65
N SER A 117 -19.33 13.05 0.25
CA SER A 117 -19.82 12.22 -0.86
C SER A 117 -19.12 12.51 -2.19
N LEU A 118 -18.85 13.79 -2.51
CA LEU A 118 -18.14 14.17 -3.74
C LEU A 118 -16.69 13.66 -3.79
N MET A 119 -16.01 13.60 -2.64
CA MET A 119 -14.63 13.13 -2.55
C MET A 119 -14.53 11.61 -2.52
N ARG A 120 -15.61 10.93 -2.17
CA ARG A 120 -15.65 9.47 -1.99
C ARG A 120 -16.39 8.73 -3.09
N GLN A 121 -16.97 9.46 -4.03
CA GLN A 121 -17.77 8.85 -5.09
C GLN A 121 -16.94 7.83 -5.87
N ASP A 122 -17.40 6.57 -5.90
CA ASP A 122 -16.76 5.45 -6.59
C ASP A 122 -15.29 5.21 -6.20
N GLN A 123 -14.89 5.60 -4.98
CA GLN A 123 -13.55 5.37 -4.42
C GLN A 123 -13.62 4.32 -3.31
N HIS A 124 -12.66 3.40 -3.28
CA HIS A 124 -12.51 2.46 -2.16
C HIS A 124 -11.94 3.14 -0.92
N HIS A 125 -11.04 4.11 -1.14
CA HIS A 125 -10.29 4.80 -0.10
C HIS A 125 -10.48 6.30 -0.14
N THR A 126 -10.29 6.91 1.01
CA THR A 126 -10.29 8.37 1.15
C THR A 126 -8.87 8.93 0.90
N ILE A 127 -8.79 10.23 0.61
CA ILE A 127 -7.48 10.91 0.53
C ILE A 127 -6.67 10.77 1.83
N ASN A 128 -7.34 10.66 2.98
CA ASN A 128 -6.67 10.50 4.27
C ASN A 128 -5.92 9.16 4.40
N GLU A 129 -6.24 8.18 3.56
CA GLU A 129 -5.64 6.86 3.54
C GLU A 129 -4.52 6.74 2.49
N MET A 130 -4.19 7.84 1.77
CA MET A 130 -3.08 7.88 0.83
C MET A 130 -1.74 7.54 1.49
N GLY A 131 -0.84 6.91 0.73
CA GLY A 131 0.44 6.40 1.22
C GLY A 131 0.33 4.93 1.61
N PHE A 132 1.14 4.50 2.57
CA PHE A 132 1.23 3.09 2.95
C PHE A 132 0.60 2.78 4.32
N ASP A 133 0.26 3.79 5.12
CA ASP A 133 -0.16 3.62 6.53
C ASP A 133 -1.37 2.71 6.69
N TYR A 134 -2.43 2.99 5.93
CA TYR A 134 -3.67 2.23 6.03
C TYR A 134 -3.46 0.77 5.64
N PHE A 135 -2.82 0.54 4.51
CA PHE A 135 -2.53 -0.80 4.03
C PHE A 135 -1.59 -1.56 4.98
N GLY A 136 -0.53 -0.90 5.46
CA GLY A 136 0.37 -1.46 6.48
C GLY A 136 -0.38 -1.93 7.72
N SER A 137 -1.31 -1.12 8.22
CA SER A 137 -2.13 -1.46 9.39
C SER A 137 -3.04 -2.69 9.18
N ILE A 138 -3.59 -2.86 7.98
CA ILE A 138 -4.39 -4.05 7.63
C ILE A 138 -3.52 -5.30 7.60
N VAL A 139 -2.33 -5.22 6.96
CA VAL A 139 -1.39 -6.36 6.89
C VAL A 139 -0.90 -6.74 8.29
N GLU A 140 -0.54 -5.75 9.12
CA GLU A 140 -0.13 -5.98 10.51
C GLU A 140 -1.25 -6.65 11.33
N TYR A 141 -2.46 -6.11 11.25
CA TYR A 141 -3.62 -6.70 11.92
C TYR A 141 -3.82 -8.16 11.53
N ILE A 142 -3.76 -8.49 10.23
CA ILE A 142 -3.91 -9.87 9.77
C ILE A 142 -2.77 -10.73 10.32
N ALA A 143 -1.51 -10.26 10.22
CA ALA A 143 -0.32 -10.99 10.68
C ALA A 143 -0.39 -11.32 12.19
N LEU A 144 -0.89 -10.38 13.00
CA LEU A 144 -1.08 -10.57 14.45
C LEU A 144 -2.26 -11.50 14.74
N LYS A 145 -3.39 -11.32 14.04
CA LYS A 145 -4.62 -12.10 14.22
C LYS A 145 -4.43 -13.58 13.94
N VAL A 146 -3.67 -13.93 12.90
CA VAL A 146 -3.47 -15.33 12.52
C VAL A 146 -2.50 -16.07 13.44
N GLY A 147 -1.67 -15.37 14.21
CA GLY A 147 -0.78 -15.94 15.22
C GLY A 147 0.07 -17.10 14.71
N ASP A 148 -0.07 -18.27 15.31
CA ASP A 148 0.68 -19.49 14.95
C ASP A 148 0.33 -20.04 13.55
N LYS A 149 -0.76 -19.57 12.95
CA LYS A 149 -1.14 -19.93 11.58
C LYS A 149 -0.48 -19.03 10.52
N PHE A 150 0.45 -18.16 10.91
CA PHE A 150 1.08 -17.17 10.03
C PHE A 150 1.53 -17.78 8.69
N ASP A 151 2.29 -18.87 8.72
CA ASP A 151 2.83 -19.54 7.54
C ASP A 151 1.77 -20.24 6.67
N GLN A 152 0.54 -20.38 7.14
CA GLN A 152 -0.58 -20.86 6.34
C GLN A 152 -1.18 -19.74 5.48
N TYR A 153 -1.10 -18.49 5.97
CA TYR A 153 -1.63 -17.31 5.31
C TYR A 153 -0.58 -16.59 4.47
N PHE A 154 0.61 -16.38 5.01
CA PHE A 154 1.68 -15.59 4.39
C PHE A 154 2.74 -16.50 3.78
N LYS A 155 3.07 -16.26 2.51
CA LYS A 155 4.12 -17.02 1.82
C LYS A 155 5.03 -16.11 1.03
N TYR A 156 6.31 -16.21 1.27
CA TYR A 156 7.33 -15.70 0.35
C TYR A 156 7.36 -16.60 -0.89
N VAL A 157 7.15 -16.01 -2.07
CA VAL A 157 7.09 -16.74 -3.35
C VAL A 157 8.43 -16.71 -4.06
N GLY A 158 9.24 -15.66 -3.82
CA GLY A 158 10.53 -15.47 -4.47
C GLY A 158 10.79 -14.00 -4.79
N GLU A 159 11.83 -13.76 -5.56
CA GLU A 159 12.19 -12.43 -6.05
C GLU A 159 11.66 -12.23 -7.46
N GLU A 160 11.12 -11.06 -7.74
CA GLU A 160 10.59 -10.70 -9.05
C GLU A 160 10.82 -9.21 -9.32
N ARG A 161 10.99 -8.83 -10.57
CA ARG A 161 11.01 -7.40 -10.93
C ARG A 161 9.60 -6.88 -11.10
N TYR A 162 9.27 -5.82 -10.36
CA TYR A 162 8.02 -5.12 -10.45
C TYR A 162 8.27 -3.62 -10.66
N ASN A 163 7.63 -3.01 -11.67
CA ASN A 163 7.89 -1.60 -12.05
C ASN A 163 9.39 -1.30 -12.24
N ASN A 164 10.14 -2.23 -12.87
CA ASN A 164 11.59 -2.20 -13.06
C ASN A 164 12.43 -2.20 -11.76
N ARG A 165 11.86 -2.52 -10.61
CA ARG A 165 12.55 -2.61 -9.32
C ARG A 165 12.61 -4.05 -8.84
N PRO A 166 13.73 -4.50 -8.22
CA PRO A 166 13.78 -5.81 -7.60
C PRO A 166 12.87 -5.84 -6.36
N CYS A 167 12.00 -6.83 -6.27
CA CYS A 167 11.02 -6.96 -5.21
C CYS A 167 11.01 -8.38 -4.64
N TYR A 168 10.69 -8.47 -3.35
CA TYR A 168 10.20 -9.70 -2.73
C TYR A 168 8.72 -9.85 -3.04
N LYS A 169 8.34 -10.98 -3.65
CA LYS A 169 6.93 -11.30 -3.89
C LYS A 169 6.41 -12.12 -2.72
N ILE A 170 5.40 -11.57 -2.04
CA ILE A 170 4.74 -12.21 -0.91
C ILE A 170 3.26 -12.35 -1.24
N THR A 171 2.68 -13.50 -0.92
CA THR A 171 1.23 -13.73 -1.04
C THR A 171 0.60 -13.89 0.33
N ILE A 172 -0.62 -13.38 0.47
CA ILE A 172 -1.47 -13.59 1.64
C ILE A 172 -2.72 -14.30 1.12
N ASN A 173 -3.04 -15.48 1.66
CA ASN A 173 -4.20 -16.25 1.26
C ASN A 173 -5.08 -16.58 2.46
N ASN A 174 -6.33 -16.14 2.42
CA ASN A 174 -7.35 -16.46 3.41
C ASN A 174 -8.35 -17.45 2.82
N LYS A 175 -8.16 -18.73 3.10
CA LYS A 175 -9.04 -19.80 2.62
C LYS A 175 -10.45 -19.74 3.21
N ASP A 176 -10.58 -19.11 4.37
CA ASP A 176 -11.83 -18.97 5.11
C ASP A 176 -12.54 -17.64 4.79
N TYR A 177 -12.12 -16.95 3.70
CA TYR A 177 -12.76 -15.73 3.27
C TYR A 177 -14.23 -15.96 2.94
N GLY A 178 -15.10 -15.16 3.51
CA GLY A 178 -16.54 -15.25 3.34
C GLY A 178 -17.24 -14.03 3.92
N TYR A 179 -18.51 -14.20 4.24
CA TYR A 179 -19.36 -13.11 4.71
C TYR A 179 -20.12 -13.55 5.96
N ASP A 180 -20.21 -12.64 6.92
CA ASP A 180 -20.95 -12.79 8.15
C ASP A 180 -22.13 -11.82 8.21
N ASN A 181 -23.10 -12.11 9.05
CA ASN A 181 -24.16 -11.18 9.43
C ASN A 181 -23.68 -10.34 10.62
N TYR A 182 -23.68 -9.02 10.45
CA TYR A 182 -23.32 -8.07 11.49
C TYR A 182 -24.55 -7.33 11.97
N THR A 183 -24.84 -7.39 13.26
CA THR A 183 -25.94 -6.61 13.87
C THR A 183 -25.40 -5.22 14.28
N VAL A 184 -25.92 -4.17 13.66
CA VAL A 184 -25.52 -2.79 13.91
C VAL A 184 -25.81 -2.41 15.36
N GLY A 185 -24.79 -1.88 16.03
CA GLY A 185 -24.86 -1.37 17.38
C GLY A 185 -25.41 0.05 17.45
N GLU A 186 -25.30 0.67 18.62
CA GLU A 186 -25.72 2.05 18.83
C GLU A 186 -24.67 3.01 18.30
N TYR A 187 -25.09 4.04 17.55
CA TYR A 187 -24.24 5.08 16.94
C TYR A 187 -23.16 4.54 15.97
N GLU A 188 -23.33 3.34 15.42
CA GLU A 188 -22.43 2.80 14.41
C GLU A 188 -22.80 3.33 13.01
N SER A 189 -21.77 3.60 12.21
CA SER A 189 -21.81 3.92 10.78
C SER A 189 -21.05 2.86 9.99
N ILE A 190 -21.20 2.86 8.66
CA ILE A 190 -20.43 1.98 7.78
C ILE A 190 -18.93 2.14 8.07
N THR A 191 -18.44 3.38 8.19
CA THR A 191 -17.04 3.69 8.51
C THR A 191 -16.59 3.12 9.86
N THR A 192 -17.39 3.27 10.92
CA THR A 192 -17.04 2.75 12.24
C THR A 192 -17.03 1.23 12.29
N ILE A 193 -17.98 0.59 11.60
CA ILE A 193 -18.05 -0.88 11.46
C ILE A 193 -16.82 -1.39 10.69
N ALA A 194 -16.51 -0.79 9.53
CA ALA A 194 -15.38 -1.19 8.72
C ALA A 194 -14.05 -1.09 9.47
N ARG A 195 -13.83 0.01 10.18
CA ARG A 195 -12.62 0.20 11.02
C ARG A 195 -12.53 -0.80 12.15
N LYS A 196 -13.64 -1.05 12.85
CA LYS A 196 -13.73 -2.03 13.95
C LYS A 196 -13.40 -3.45 13.48
N LEU A 197 -13.84 -3.81 12.28
CA LEU A 197 -13.65 -5.14 11.71
C LEU A 197 -12.39 -5.26 10.83
N HIS A 198 -11.68 -4.17 10.57
CA HIS A 198 -10.54 -4.09 9.64
C HIS A 198 -10.88 -4.61 8.24
N ILE A 199 -12.00 -4.14 7.69
CA ILE A 199 -12.52 -4.49 6.37
C ILE A 199 -12.76 -3.24 5.52
N SER A 200 -12.95 -3.41 4.21
CA SER A 200 -13.24 -2.30 3.32
C SER A 200 -14.67 -1.75 3.52
N GLU A 201 -14.78 -0.43 3.65
CA GLU A 201 -16.10 0.26 3.69
C GLU A 201 -16.87 0.04 2.38
N TYR A 202 -16.17 0.14 1.24
CA TYR A 202 -16.80 -0.08 -0.07
C TYR A 202 -17.35 -1.49 -0.21
N LYS A 203 -16.68 -2.49 0.38
CA LYS A 203 -17.16 -3.87 0.36
C LYS A 203 -18.47 -4.03 1.13
N ILE A 204 -18.65 -3.32 2.25
CA ILE A 204 -19.93 -3.30 2.96
C ILE A 204 -21.05 -2.77 2.05
N LEU A 205 -20.80 -1.66 1.33
CA LEU A 205 -21.78 -1.14 0.36
C LEU A 205 -22.07 -2.12 -0.77
N GLU A 206 -21.01 -2.71 -1.36
CA GLU A 206 -21.15 -3.64 -2.49
C GLU A 206 -22.04 -4.83 -2.17
N VAL A 207 -21.98 -5.36 -0.95
CA VAL A 207 -22.72 -6.56 -0.56
C VAL A 207 -24.06 -6.28 0.12
N ASN A 208 -24.40 -4.99 0.34
CA ASN A 208 -25.68 -4.54 0.87
C ASN A 208 -26.38 -3.57 -0.09
N PRO A 209 -27.01 -4.07 -1.16
CA PRO A 209 -27.54 -3.20 -2.24
C PRO A 209 -28.68 -2.27 -1.83
N LYS A 210 -29.18 -2.38 -0.60
CA LYS A 210 -30.15 -1.44 -0.01
C LYS A 210 -29.49 -0.19 0.55
N LEU A 211 -28.16 -0.19 0.71
CA LEU A 211 -27.38 0.99 1.07
C LEU A 211 -27.06 1.78 -0.20
N ASN A 212 -27.22 3.10 -0.15
CA ASN A 212 -26.96 3.98 -1.29
C ASN A 212 -25.51 4.47 -1.31
N ASP A 213 -25.02 4.91 -0.14
CA ASP A 213 -23.68 5.46 0.01
C ASP A 213 -23.13 5.28 1.44
N TYR A 214 -21.96 5.87 1.69
CA TYR A 214 -21.27 5.78 3.00
C TYR A 214 -21.96 6.53 4.13
N PHE A 215 -22.96 7.38 3.81
CA PHE A 215 -23.66 8.27 4.74
C PHE A 215 -25.04 7.76 5.13
N ASP A 216 -25.43 6.61 4.62
CA ASP A 216 -26.70 6.00 5.01
C ASP A 216 -26.77 5.83 6.53
N ILE A 217 -27.90 6.29 7.10
CA ILE A 217 -28.14 6.18 8.54
C ILE A 217 -28.50 4.75 8.86
N LEU A 218 -27.63 4.08 9.59
CA LEU A 218 -27.85 2.73 10.08
C LEU A 218 -28.69 2.76 11.35
N LYS A 219 -29.59 1.76 11.49
CA LYS A 219 -30.43 1.62 12.68
C LYS A 219 -29.87 0.54 13.59
N LYS A 220 -29.85 0.78 14.90
CA LYS A 220 -29.55 -0.25 15.91
C LYS A 220 -30.41 -1.49 15.67
N GLY A 221 -29.78 -2.67 15.64
CA GLY A 221 -30.42 -3.93 15.34
C GLY A 221 -30.58 -4.25 13.84
N GLN A 222 -30.25 -3.32 12.94
CA GLN A 222 -30.18 -3.60 11.51
C GLN A 222 -29.10 -4.67 11.25
N VAL A 223 -29.40 -5.64 10.38
CA VAL A 223 -28.44 -6.68 10.01
C VAL A 223 -27.83 -6.31 8.66
N LEU A 224 -26.50 -6.24 8.63
CA LEU A 224 -25.69 -6.04 7.43
C LEU A 224 -24.89 -7.30 7.13
N LYS A 225 -24.73 -7.62 5.84
CA LYS A 225 -23.74 -8.58 5.38
C LYS A 225 -22.38 -7.89 5.36
N VAL A 226 -21.36 -8.48 5.98
CA VAL A 226 -20.00 -7.92 6.01
C VAL A 226 -19.00 -9.03 5.64
N PRO A 227 -17.88 -8.70 4.97
CA PRO A 227 -16.82 -9.67 4.79
C PRO A 227 -16.15 -9.99 6.15
N ASN A 228 -15.69 -11.21 6.34
CA ASN A 228 -15.00 -11.63 7.57
C ASN A 228 -13.52 -11.27 7.60
N ALA A 229 -13.00 -10.76 6.48
CA ALA A 229 -11.63 -10.25 6.32
C ALA A 229 -11.58 -9.19 5.20
N TYR A 230 -10.48 -8.44 5.15
CA TYR A 230 -10.26 -7.42 4.12
C TYR A 230 -10.22 -8.00 2.70
N ALA A 231 -9.55 -9.13 2.53
CA ALA A 231 -9.33 -9.78 1.24
C ALA A 231 -9.34 -11.31 1.36
N LYS A 232 -9.58 -11.97 0.23
CA LYS A 232 -9.36 -13.40 0.05
C LYS A 232 -7.90 -13.69 -0.25
N ASP A 233 -7.36 -12.99 -1.24
CA ASP A 233 -5.97 -13.14 -1.67
C ASP A 233 -5.33 -11.77 -1.88
N VAL A 234 -4.07 -11.63 -1.46
CA VAL A 234 -3.27 -10.44 -1.71
C VAL A 234 -1.91 -10.84 -2.28
N VAL A 235 -1.44 -10.12 -3.29
CA VAL A 235 -0.06 -10.19 -3.76
C VAL A 235 0.64 -8.88 -3.44
N LEU A 236 1.76 -8.97 -2.74
CA LEU A 236 2.61 -7.86 -2.39
C LEU A 236 3.93 -7.95 -3.17
N TYR A 237 4.31 -6.84 -3.80
CA TYR A 237 5.64 -6.63 -4.35
C TYR A 237 6.37 -5.64 -3.45
N VAL A 238 7.17 -6.18 -2.53
CA VAL A 238 7.92 -5.38 -1.55
C VAL A 238 9.29 -5.04 -2.14
N ASP A 239 9.52 -3.76 -2.37
CA ASP A 239 10.78 -3.24 -2.93
C ASP A 239 11.98 -3.60 -2.05
N GLN A 240 13.03 -4.15 -2.64
CA GLN A 240 14.20 -4.61 -1.87
C GLN A 240 15.03 -3.47 -1.28
N LEU A 241 15.02 -2.28 -1.91
CA LEU A 241 15.78 -1.12 -1.43
C LEU A 241 15.06 -0.42 -0.28
N TYR A 242 13.78 -0.10 -0.48
CA TYR A 242 13.01 0.69 0.50
C TYR A 242 12.22 -0.17 1.48
N PHE A 243 12.06 -1.46 1.21
CA PHE A 243 11.21 -2.36 1.99
C PHE A 243 9.75 -1.87 2.12
N LEU A 244 9.23 -1.27 1.04
CA LEU A 244 7.85 -0.76 0.94
C LEU A 244 7.08 -1.54 -0.13
N PRO A 245 5.77 -1.77 0.03
CA PRO A 245 4.94 -2.50 -0.93
C PRO A 245 4.61 -1.60 -2.13
N ILE A 246 5.44 -1.64 -3.19
CA ILE A 246 5.27 -0.82 -4.39
C ILE A 246 4.24 -1.37 -5.38
N GLY A 247 3.83 -2.61 -5.19
CA GLY A 247 2.72 -3.25 -5.90
C GLY A 247 1.85 -4.01 -4.92
N VAL A 248 0.54 -3.76 -4.96
CA VAL A 248 -0.46 -4.40 -4.10
C VAL A 248 -1.63 -4.82 -4.98
N ILE A 249 -1.91 -6.12 -5.03
CA ILE A 249 -3.04 -6.68 -5.77
C ILE A 249 -3.93 -7.40 -4.78
N VAL A 250 -5.18 -6.97 -4.66
CA VAL A 250 -6.16 -7.49 -3.71
C VAL A 250 -7.29 -8.16 -4.47
N ASN A 251 -7.55 -9.41 -4.14
CA ASN A 251 -8.67 -10.17 -4.69
C ASN A 251 -9.66 -10.57 -3.58
N ASP A 252 -10.92 -10.62 -3.96
CA ASP A 252 -12.00 -11.21 -3.17
C ASP A 252 -12.52 -12.50 -3.80
N ASP A 253 -13.74 -12.92 -3.46
CA ASP A 253 -14.42 -14.08 -4.03
C ASP A 253 -14.82 -13.92 -5.51
N LYS A 254 -14.83 -12.68 -6.03
CA LYS A 254 -15.15 -12.35 -7.43
C LYS A 254 -13.92 -12.08 -8.29
N GLY A 255 -12.71 -12.22 -7.75
CA GLY A 255 -11.44 -11.90 -8.41
C GLY A 255 -10.89 -10.53 -8.04
N LEU A 256 -10.26 -9.83 -8.99
CA LEU A 256 -9.63 -8.54 -8.70
C LEU A 256 -10.63 -7.57 -8.06
N TYR A 257 -10.24 -7.07 -6.88
CA TYR A 257 -11.01 -6.08 -6.14
C TYR A 257 -10.38 -4.70 -6.26
N GLU A 258 -9.06 -4.61 -6.00
CA GLU A 258 -8.28 -3.39 -6.13
C GLU A 258 -6.80 -3.69 -6.40
N GLN A 259 -6.12 -2.77 -7.09
CA GLN A 259 -4.69 -2.84 -7.36
C GLN A 259 -4.07 -1.45 -7.26
N TYR A 260 -2.90 -1.38 -6.63
CA TYR A 260 -2.14 -0.17 -6.41
C TYR A 260 -0.71 -0.37 -6.89
N ASP A 261 -0.27 0.47 -7.85
CA ASP A 261 1.05 0.43 -8.44
C ASP A 261 1.77 1.75 -8.20
N TYR A 262 2.80 1.72 -7.37
CA TYR A 262 3.62 2.88 -7.05
C TYR A 262 4.79 3.00 -8.02
N HIS A 263 4.89 4.15 -8.68
CA HIS A 263 5.94 4.49 -9.62
C HIS A 263 6.71 5.72 -9.15
N PHE A 264 7.97 5.83 -9.56
CA PHE A 264 8.83 6.98 -9.26
C PHE A 264 8.91 7.31 -7.76
N LEU A 265 8.83 6.28 -6.93
CA LEU A 265 8.79 6.41 -5.48
C LEU A 265 10.08 7.04 -4.94
N GLN A 266 9.92 8.12 -4.19
CA GLN A 266 10.94 8.78 -3.40
C GLN A 266 10.53 8.72 -1.93
N VAL A 267 11.37 8.13 -1.09
CA VAL A 267 11.14 7.96 0.34
C VAL A 267 11.94 9.02 1.09
N ASN A 268 11.29 9.74 1.97
CA ASN A 268 11.83 10.83 2.76
C ASN A 268 12.57 11.90 1.95
N PRO A 269 12.04 12.31 0.75
CA PRO A 269 12.66 13.37 -0.01
C PRO A 269 12.55 14.72 0.73
N LYS A 270 13.42 15.65 0.40
CA LYS A 270 13.24 17.04 0.83
C LYS A 270 11.99 17.60 0.11
N ILE A 271 10.97 17.98 0.86
CA ILE A 271 9.77 18.67 0.38
C ILE A 271 9.70 19.99 1.16
N ASP A 272 9.65 21.10 0.44
CA ASP A 272 9.45 22.41 1.05
C ASP A 272 8.01 22.52 1.58
N ASP A 273 7.82 23.16 2.72
CA ASP A 273 6.49 23.41 3.28
C ASP A 273 5.63 24.27 2.34
N ALA A 274 6.25 25.14 1.52
CA ALA A 274 5.58 25.89 0.47
C ALA A 274 4.87 24.98 -0.56
N GLU A 275 5.39 23.77 -0.80
CA GLU A 275 4.75 22.77 -1.68
C GLU A 275 3.41 22.25 -1.13
N PHE A 276 3.05 22.60 0.10
CA PHE A 276 1.74 22.32 0.69
C PHE A 276 0.91 23.60 0.90
N THR A 277 1.09 24.59 0.05
CA THR A 277 0.29 25.83 0.03
C THR A 277 -0.36 26.04 -1.34
N LYS A 278 -1.50 26.70 -1.38
CA LYS A 278 -2.20 27.06 -2.64
C LYS A 278 -1.39 28.03 -3.53
N THR A 279 -0.46 28.76 -2.91
CA THR A 279 0.35 29.78 -3.58
C THR A 279 1.68 29.23 -4.10
N TYR A 280 1.88 27.91 -4.01
CA TYR A 280 3.08 27.31 -4.60
C TYR A 280 3.09 27.53 -6.12
N LYS A 281 4.24 27.97 -6.63
CA LYS A 281 4.37 28.51 -8.00
C LYS A 281 3.94 27.56 -9.13
N ASP A 282 3.97 26.25 -8.87
CA ASP A 282 3.65 25.22 -9.87
C ASP A 282 2.19 24.73 -9.74
N TYR A 283 1.35 25.36 -8.87
CA TYR A 283 -0.04 25.00 -8.68
C TYR A 283 -0.97 26.07 -9.27
N HIS A 284 -2.21 25.68 -9.54
CA HIS A 284 -3.17 26.55 -10.24
C HIS A 284 -4.42 26.86 -9.41
N PHE A 285 -4.35 26.71 -8.08
CA PHE A 285 -5.48 27.03 -7.19
C PHE A 285 -5.94 28.50 -7.30
#